data_c4c7df8a0ecb803645259c827ccf7feb
#
_entry.id   c4c7df8a0ecb803645259c827ccf7feb
#
_cell.length_a   1.000
_cell.length_b   1.000
_cell.length_c   1.000
_cell.angle_alpha   90.00
_cell.angle_beta   90.00
_cell.angle_gamma   90.00
#
_symmetry.space_group_name_H-M   'P 1'
#
loop_
_entity.id
_entity.type
_entity.pdbx_description
1 polymer ?
#
loop_
_entity_poly.entity_id
_entity_poly.type
_entity_poly.pdbx_seq_one_letter_code
_entity_poly.pdbx_strand_id
1 'polypeptide(L)'
;MASALRKVDFMQEQRGHNQHTPFHLFIPGTIYIVTASTLYKQHFFHDAIYLQLLNDALLQTTAAYGWQIQAWAVFSNHYHFIARAPEDTTTLSRLIQRLHSQTARELNLRDAAPNRQIWFQYWDTCLTFEKSYYARLNYVHNNPVKHGLVRAAEKYAYCSASWFKATTDQAIQKKVASFRYDRIAIIDDF
;
A
#
# COMPACT_ATOMS: atom_id res chain seq x y z
N MET A 1 36.84 3.06 10.08
CA MET A 1 35.65 3.69 10.65
C MET A 1 35.39 5.13 10.17
N ALA A 2 36.35 5.86 9.61
CA ALA A 2 36.17 7.23 9.11
C ALA A 2 35.45 7.37 7.73
N SER A 3 35.33 6.29 6.96
CA SER A 3 34.73 6.32 5.60
C SER A 3 33.20 6.30 5.60
N ALA A 4 32.58 5.73 6.63
CA ALA A 4 31.10 5.61 6.72
C ALA A 4 30.45 6.92 7.18
N LEU A 5 31.12 7.67 8.06
CA LEU A 5 30.64 8.95 8.56
C LEU A 5 30.62 10.06 7.49
N ARG A 6 31.59 10.07 6.57
CA ARG A 6 31.60 11.06 5.45
C ARG A 6 30.48 10.86 4.42
N LYS A 7 29.93 9.64 4.31
CA LYS A 7 28.80 9.38 3.42
C LYS A 7 27.48 9.89 3.98
N VAL A 8 27.33 9.94 5.28
CA VAL A 8 26.13 10.45 5.95
C VAL A 8 26.08 11.98 5.86
N ASP A 9 27.20 12.68 6.04
CA ASP A 9 27.26 14.14 5.92
C ASP A 9 27.02 14.65 4.49
N PHE A 10 27.52 13.93 3.47
CA PHE A 10 27.26 14.29 2.06
C PHE A 10 25.78 14.15 1.68
N MET A 11 25.04 13.24 2.34
CA MET A 11 23.59 13.07 2.12
C MET A 11 22.72 14.11 2.84
N GLN A 12 23.26 14.83 3.83
CA GLN A 12 22.55 15.91 4.51
C GLN A 12 22.61 17.27 3.80
N GLU A 13 23.64 17.53 3.01
CA GLU A 13 23.77 18.79 2.25
C GLU A 13 22.90 18.88 0.97
N GLN A 14 22.34 17.76 0.49
CA GLN A 14 21.43 17.74 -0.68
C GLN A 14 19.96 18.03 -0.32
N ARG A 15 19.64 18.53 0.88
CA ARG A 15 18.27 18.85 1.30
C ARG A 15 17.72 20.20 0.81
N GLY A 16 18.16 20.65 -0.34
CA GLY A 16 17.61 21.82 -1.01
C GLY A 16 16.97 21.46 -2.34
N HIS A 17 15.63 21.60 -2.45
CA HIS A 17 14.80 21.47 -3.64
C HIS A 17 14.46 20.04 -4.09
N ASN A 18 13.47 19.44 -3.42
CA ASN A 18 12.31 18.71 -3.95
C ASN A 18 11.57 18.04 -2.79
N GLN A 19 10.71 18.77 -2.10
CA GLN A 19 10.00 18.30 -0.89
C GLN A 19 8.93 17.23 -1.14
N HIS A 20 8.79 16.68 -2.36
CA HIS A 20 7.67 15.79 -2.71
C HIS A 20 8.04 14.45 -3.35
N THR A 21 9.33 14.11 -3.49
CA THR A 21 9.70 12.78 -3.99
C THR A 21 9.99 11.84 -2.82
N PRO A 22 9.20 10.76 -2.62
CA PRO A 22 9.48 9.79 -1.57
C PRO A 22 10.85 9.13 -1.77
N PHE A 23 11.60 8.96 -0.69
CA PHE A 23 12.85 8.19 -0.72
C PHE A 23 12.52 6.70 -0.63
N HIS A 24 12.79 5.96 -1.71
CA HIS A 24 12.53 4.52 -1.77
C HIS A 24 13.76 3.74 -1.34
N LEU A 25 13.64 2.98 -0.24
CA LEU A 25 14.69 2.07 0.24
C LEU A 25 14.34 0.63 -0.17
N PHE A 26 15.14 0.05 -1.06
CA PHE A 26 14.90 -1.30 -1.59
C PHE A 26 15.86 -2.32 -0.96
N ILE A 27 15.30 -3.22 -0.13
CA ILE A 27 16.04 -4.32 0.53
C ILE A 27 15.36 -5.65 0.16
N PRO A 28 16.06 -6.61 -0.50
CA PRO A 28 15.51 -7.90 -0.89
C PRO A 28 14.93 -8.69 0.28
N GLY A 29 13.84 -9.42 0.02
CA GLY A 29 13.21 -10.32 1.00
C GLY A 29 12.55 -9.62 2.20
N THR A 30 12.64 -8.29 2.32
CA THR A 30 11.99 -7.54 3.39
C THR A 30 10.52 -7.24 3.07
N ILE A 31 9.80 -6.77 4.07
CA ILE A 31 8.37 -6.45 3.96
C ILE A 31 8.20 -4.94 3.81
N TYR A 32 7.32 -4.56 2.90
CA TYR A 32 6.96 -3.16 2.66
C TYR A 32 5.47 -2.95 2.87
N ILE A 33 5.12 -1.79 3.40
CA ILE A 33 3.79 -1.24 3.24
C ILE A 33 3.81 -0.19 2.14
N VAL A 34 2.85 -0.26 1.25
CA VAL A 34 2.66 0.70 0.16
C VAL A 34 1.28 1.32 0.30
N THR A 35 1.23 2.63 0.12
CA THR A 35 0.00 3.43 0.06
C THR A 35 0.01 4.25 -1.22
N ALA A 36 -1.08 4.27 -1.96
CA ALA A 36 -1.23 5.14 -3.12
C ALA A 36 -2.60 5.82 -3.11
N SER A 37 -2.65 7.04 -3.58
CA SER A 37 -3.88 7.81 -3.67
C SER A 37 -4.18 8.28 -5.09
N THR A 38 -5.44 8.50 -5.36
CA THR A 38 -5.91 9.15 -6.57
C THR A 38 -5.57 10.65 -6.56
N LEU A 39 -5.60 11.25 -7.74
CA LEU A 39 -5.39 12.69 -7.91
C LEU A 39 -6.46 13.48 -7.14
N TYR A 40 -6.01 14.42 -6.31
CA TYR A 40 -6.85 15.26 -5.43
C TYR A 40 -7.80 14.45 -4.54
N LYS A 41 -7.46 13.20 -4.21
CA LYS A 41 -8.27 12.28 -3.39
C LYS A 41 -9.68 12.04 -3.94
N GLN A 42 -9.86 12.20 -5.24
CA GLN A 42 -11.14 11.99 -5.91
C GLN A 42 -11.56 10.52 -5.88
N HIS A 43 -12.82 10.25 -5.60
CA HIS A 43 -13.37 8.90 -5.49
C HIS A 43 -13.64 8.28 -6.86
N PHE A 44 -12.58 8.03 -7.65
CA PHE A 44 -12.71 7.47 -8.99
C PHE A 44 -13.23 6.03 -8.99
N PHE A 45 -12.87 5.24 -7.98
CA PHE A 45 -13.32 3.85 -7.84
C PHE A 45 -14.56 3.76 -6.96
N HIS A 46 -15.62 4.51 -7.30
CA HIS A 46 -16.76 4.81 -6.42
C HIS A 46 -17.79 3.67 -6.34
N ASP A 47 -17.80 2.71 -7.26
CA ASP A 47 -18.73 1.59 -7.25
C ASP A 47 -18.06 0.21 -7.13
N ALA A 48 -18.88 -0.82 -6.95
CA ALA A 48 -18.39 -2.19 -6.76
C ALA A 48 -17.59 -2.72 -7.96
N ILE A 49 -17.93 -2.32 -9.18
CA ILE A 49 -17.25 -2.77 -10.39
C ILE A 49 -15.84 -2.19 -10.45
N TYR A 50 -15.69 -0.91 -10.12
CA TYR A 50 -14.38 -0.25 -10.11
C TYR A 50 -13.53 -0.67 -8.92
N LEU A 51 -14.12 -0.89 -7.76
CA LEU A 51 -13.42 -1.46 -6.60
C LEU A 51 -12.90 -2.87 -6.90
N GLN A 52 -13.73 -3.71 -7.54
CA GLN A 52 -13.32 -5.06 -7.96
C GLN A 52 -12.20 -5.00 -8.99
N LEU A 53 -12.29 -4.13 -10.00
CA LEU A 53 -11.25 -3.90 -10.99
C LEU A 53 -9.90 -3.57 -10.32
N LEU A 54 -9.89 -2.62 -9.38
CA LEU A 54 -8.67 -2.22 -8.68
C LEU A 54 -8.13 -3.34 -7.78
N ASN A 55 -9.02 -4.02 -7.06
CA ASN A 55 -8.65 -5.15 -6.21
C ASN A 55 -7.99 -6.28 -7.00
N ASP A 56 -8.60 -6.70 -8.10
CA ASP A 56 -8.08 -7.78 -8.94
C ASP A 56 -6.76 -7.38 -9.61
N ALA A 57 -6.68 -6.15 -10.13
CA ALA A 57 -5.45 -5.64 -10.71
C ALA A 57 -4.30 -5.59 -9.70
N LEU A 58 -4.57 -5.19 -8.44
CA LEU A 58 -3.59 -5.20 -7.36
C LEU A 58 -3.06 -6.61 -7.11
N LEU A 59 -3.95 -7.58 -6.89
CA LEU A 59 -3.56 -8.96 -6.58
C LEU A 59 -2.82 -9.62 -7.75
N GLN A 60 -3.30 -9.44 -8.98
CA GLN A 60 -2.66 -9.99 -10.17
C GLN A 60 -1.28 -9.35 -10.43
N THR A 61 -1.17 -8.03 -10.29
CA THR A 61 0.09 -7.33 -10.56
C THR A 61 1.13 -7.66 -9.49
N THR A 62 0.78 -7.72 -8.21
CA THR A 62 1.72 -8.11 -7.16
C THR A 62 2.25 -9.52 -7.39
N ALA A 63 1.39 -10.47 -7.74
CA ALA A 63 1.79 -11.84 -8.06
C ALA A 63 2.70 -11.90 -9.30
N ALA A 64 2.37 -11.17 -10.38
CA ALA A 64 3.14 -11.16 -11.63
C ALA A 64 4.56 -10.62 -11.45
N TYR A 65 4.78 -9.71 -10.49
CA TYR A 65 6.10 -9.17 -10.15
C TYR A 65 6.80 -9.92 -9.01
N GLY A 66 6.25 -11.06 -8.56
CA GLY A 66 6.84 -11.91 -7.51
C GLY A 66 6.73 -11.35 -6.09
N TRP A 67 5.90 -10.32 -5.88
CA TRP A 67 5.64 -9.75 -4.56
C TRP A 67 4.61 -10.61 -3.82
N GLN A 68 5.01 -11.12 -2.64
CA GLN A 68 4.15 -11.96 -1.81
C GLN A 68 3.27 -11.09 -0.92
N ILE A 69 2.02 -10.86 -1.37
CA ILE A 69 1.08 -10.02 -0.62
C ILE A 69 0.67 -10.69 0.70
N GLN A 70 0.60 -9.90 1.77
CA GLN A 70 0.29 -10.34 3.13
C GLN A 70 -0.95 -9.65 3.71
N ALA A 71 -1.21 -8.42 3.28
CA ALA A 71 -2.42 -7.69 3.59
C ALA A 71 -2.71 -6.65 2.52
N TRP A 72 -3.99 -6.33 2.32
CA TRP A 72 -4.42 -5.24 1.45
C TRP A 72 -5.77 -4.68 1.88
N ALA A 73 -6.02 -3.43 1.50
CA ALA A 73 -7.32 -2.78 1.55
C ALA A 73 -7.42 -1.78 0.39
N VAL A 74 -8.49 -1.86 -0.39
CA VAL A 74 -8.76 -1.03 -1.57
C VAL A 74 -9.98 -0.17 -1.31
N PHE A 75 -9.87 1.12 -1.61
CA PHE A 75 -10.91 2.12 -1.41
C PHE A 75 -11.19 2.90 -2.70
N SER A 76 -12.20 3.74 -2.67
CA SER A 76 -12.62 4.50 -3.84
C SER A 76 -11.60 5.55 -4.32
N ASN A 77 -10.67 5.96 -3.45
CA ASN A 77 -9.68 7.00 -3.74
C ASN A 77 -8.25 6.66 -3.31
N HIS A 78 -8.00 5.49 -2.73
CA HIS A 78 -6.68 5.04 -2.32
C HIS A 78 -6.65 3.53 -2.11
N TYR A 79 -5.44 2.99 -1.91
CA TYR A 79 -5.26 1.62 -1.43
C TYR A 79 -4.03 1.52 -0.54
N HIS A 80 -4.03 0.48 0.29
CA HIS A 80 -2.87 0.02 1.04
C HIS A 80 -2.58 -1.43 0.71
N PHE A 81 -1.32 -1.81 0.66
CA PHE A 81 -0.95 -3.22 0.75
C PHE A 81 0.36 -3.41 1.50
N ILE A 82 0.51 -4.60 2.09
CA ILE A 82 1.74 -5.09 2.71
C ILE A 82 2.18 -6.31 1.92
N ALA A 83 3.43 -6.31 1.47
CA ALA A 83 3.97 -7.43 0.72
C ALA A 83 5.46 -7.64 1.02
N ARG A 84 5.90 -8.91 0.93
CA ARG A 84 7.32 -9.27 0.95
C ARG A 84 7.90 -9.08 -0.44
N ALA A 85 9.02 -8.40 -0.51
CA ALA A 85 9.74 -8.14 -1.75
C ALA A 85 10.40 -9.41 -2.29
N PRO A 86 10.46 -9.58 -3.62
CA PRO A 86 11.33 -10.56 -4.27
C PRO A 86 12.81 -10.19 -4.15
N GLU A 87 13.71 -11.01 -4.72
CA GLU A 87 15.16 -10.71 -4.81
C GLU A 87 15.41 -9.39 -5.55
N ASP A 88 14.74 -9.16 -6.68
CA ASP A 88 14.79 -7.88 -7.39
C ASP A 88 13.71 -6.92 -6.86
N THR A 89 14.07 -6.15 -5.88
CA THR A 89 13.20 -5.13 -5.25
C THR A 89 12.98 -3.91 -6.13
N THR A 90 13.80 -3.68 -7.15
CA THR A 90 13.62 -2.56 -8.10
C THR A 90 12.32 -2.69 -8.90
N THR A 91 11.70 -3.86 -8.84
CA THR A 91 10.40 -4.14 -9.45
C THR A 91 9.23 -3.37 -8.82
N LEU A 92 9.35 -2.82 -7.59
CA LEU A 92 8.23 -2.09 -6.97
C LEU A 92 7.73 -0.93 -7.83
N SER A 93 8.62 -0.08 -8.31
CA SER A 93 8.22 1.06 -9.15
C SER A 93 7.53 0.60 -10.44
N ARG A 94 8.03 -0.46 -11.08
CA ARG A 94 7.41 -1.05 -12.29
C ARG A 94 6.05 -1.69 -11.98
N LEU A 95 5.93 -2.36 -10.85
CA LEU A 95 4.67 -2.92 -10.36
C LEU A 95 3.62 -1.80 -10.22
N ILE A 96 3.95 -0.73 -9.48
CA ILE A 96 3.03 0.39 -9.25
C ILE A 96 2.68 1.09 -10.57
N GLN A 97 3.67 1.34 -11.43
CA GLN A 97 3.42 1.93 -12.75
C GLN A 97 2.47 1.07 -13.59
N ARG A 98 2.67 -0.26 -13.59
CA ARG A 98 1.79 -1.20 -14.32
C ARG A 98 0.37 -1.18 -13.76
N LEU A 99 0.22 -1.29 -12.43
CA LEU A 99 -1.07 -1.24 -11.76
C LEU A 99 -1.83 0.05 -12.05
N HIS A 100 -1.15 1.19 -11.89
CA HIS A 100 -1.73 2.51 -12.13
C HIS A 100 -2.12 2.73 -13.58
N SER A 101 -1.26 2.38 -14.52
CA SER A 101 -1.53 2.53 -15.96
C SER A 101 -2.69 1.65 -16.42
N GLN A 102 -2.75 0.40 -15.97
CA GLN A 102 -3.81 -0.54 -16.33
C GLN A 102 -5.16 -0.07 -15.79
N THR A 103 -5.23 0.27 -14.50
CA THR A 103 -6.48 0.68 -13.85
C THR A 103 -6.96 2.03 -14.37
N ALA A 104 -6.06 3.00 -14.58
CA ALA A 104 -6.42 4.30 -15.14
C ALA A 104 -6.96 4.17 -16.58
N ARG A 105 -6.32 3.33 -17.42
CA ARG A 105 -6.78 3.10 -18.79
C ARG A 105 -8.18 2.49 -18.81
N GLU A 106 -8.41 1.45 -18.02
CA GLU A 106 -9.70 0.75 -17.96
C GLU A 106 -10.81 1.68 -17.44
N LEU A 107 -10.52 2.45 -16.40
CA LEU A 107 -11.45 3.41 -15.82
C LEU A 107 -11.81 4.50 -16.86
N ASN A 108 -10.82 5.09 -17.52
CA ASN A 108 -11.02 6.11 -18.51
C ASN A 108 -11.78 5.63 -19.75
N LEU A 109 -11.58 4.37 -20.13
CA LEU A 109 -12.35 3.74 -21.21
C LEU A 109 -13.83 3.62 -20.83
N ARG A 110 -14.12 3.12 -19.62
CA ARG A 110 -15.49 2.93 -19.13
C ARG A 110 -16.25 4.24 -18.96
N ASP A 111 -15.55 5.26 -18.47
CA ASP A 111 -16.12 6.60 -18.23
C ASP A 111 -16.14 7.50 -19.48
N ALA A 112 -15.68 7.01 -20.64
CA ALA A 112 -15.48 7.80 -21.84
C ALA A 112 -14.68 9.09 -21.61
N ALA A 113 -13.69 9.06 -20.72
CA ALA A 113 -12.86 10.20 -20.28
C ALA A 113 -11.37 9.97 -20.62
N PRO A 114 -10.98 9.97 -21.91
CA PRO A 114 -9.63 9.66 -22.35
C PRO A 114 -8.61 10.65 -21.76
N ASN A 115 -7.42 10.13 -21.41
CA ASN A 115 -6.29 10.92 -20.90
C ASN A 115 -6.52 11.59 -19.52
N ARG A 116 -7.60 11.26 -18.81
CA ARG A 116 -7.80 11.75 -17.45
C ARG A 116 -6.75 11.11 -16.53
N GLN A 117 -6.04 11.94 -15.75
CA GLN A 117 -5.14 11.46 -14.72
C GLN A 117 -5.95 10.92 -13.53
N ILE A 118 -5.71 9.67 -13.16
CA ILE A 118 -6.38 9.00 -12.05
C ILE A 118 -5.50 9.00 -10.80
N TRP A 119 -4.26 8.57 -10.93
CA TRP A 119 -3.35 8.41 -9.81
C TRP A 119 -2.48 9.65 -9.57
N PHE A 120 -2.23 9.95 -8.28
CA PHE A 120 -1.32 11.01 -7.87
C PHE A 120 0.09 10.44 -7.67
N GLN A 121 0.36 9.87 -6.51
CA GLN A 121 1.65 9.25 -6.18
C GLN A 121 1.45 8.12 -5.17
N TYR A 122 2.51 7.36 -4.92
CA TYR A 122 2.54 6.35 -3.87
C TYR A 122 3.69 6.61 -2.90
N TRP A 123 3.55 6.05 -1.71
CA TRP A 123 4.55 6.03 -0.66
C TRP A 123 4.79 4.58 -0.25
N ASP A 124 6.04 4.23 0.02
CA ASP A 124 6.41 2.94 0.57
C ASP A 124 7.27 3.10 1.82
N THR A 125 7.17 2.12 2.71
CA THR A 125 8.00 2.04 3.91
C THR A 125 8.46 0.61 4.10
N CYS A 126 9.78 0.41 4.21
CA CYS A 126 10.37 -0.86 4.58
C CYS A 126 10.11 -1.15 6.06
N LEU A 127 9.52 -2.30 6.36
CA LEU A 127 9.16 -2.72 7.71
C LEU A 127 10.27 -3.58 8.32
N THR A 128 11.21 -2.95 9.00
CA THR A 128 12.40 -3.60 9.58
C THR A 128 12.18 -4.15 10.99
N PHE A 129 11.11 -3.73 11.68
CA PHE A 129 10.80 -4.15 13.05
C PHE A 129 9.50 -4.94 13.11
N GLU A 130 9.51 -6.05 13.83
CA GLU A 130 8.34 -6.93 14.01
C GLU A 130 7.12 -6.17 14.57
N LYS A 131 7.31 -5.32 15.57
CA LYS A 131 6.23 -4.49 16.13
C LYS A 131 5.62 -3.56 15.09
N SER A 132 6.45 -2.97 14.23
CA SER A 132 6.02 -2.11 13.14
C SER A 132 5.19 -2.87 12.11
N TYR A 133 5.58 -4.09 11.80
CA TYR A 133 4.86 -4.98 10.90
C TYR A 133 3.46 -5.34 11.43
N TYR A 134 3.35 -5.85 12.67
CA TYR A 134 2.04 -6.21 13.23
C TYR A 134 1.10 -5.02 13.40
N ALA A 135 1.62 -3.87 13.81
CA ALA A 135 0.83 -2.67 13.90
C ALA A 135 0.24 -2.25 12.54
N ARG A 136 1.03 -2.37 11.46
CA ARG A 136 0.58 -2.05 10.11
C ARG A 136 -0.33 -3.11 9.49
N LEU A 137 -0.16 -4.40 9.83
CA LEU A 137 -1.14 -5.43 9.51
C LEU A 137 -2.50 -5.10 10.11
N ASN A 138 -2.52 -4.78 11.42
CA ASN A 138 -3.75 -4.41 12.11
C ASN A 138 -4.37 -3.14 11.49
N TYR A 139 -3.54 -2.17 11.13
CA TYR A 139 -3.98 -0.95 10.45
C TYR A 139 -4.65 -1.25 9.11
N VAL A 140 -4.00 -2.01 8.22
CA VAL A 140 -4.55 -2.32 6.89
C VAL A 140 -5.86 -3.09 7.00
N HIS A 141 -5.92 -4.08 7.90
CA HIS A 141 -7.16 -4.85 8.11
C HIS A 141 -8.30 -4.00 8.68
N ASN A 142 -8.03 -3.08 9.61
CA ASN A 142 -9.07 -2.27 10.24
C ASN A 142 -9.36 -0.94 9.52
N ASN A 143 -8.65 -0.66 8.44
CA ASN A 143 -8.84 0.57 7.67
C ASN A 143 -10.29 0.76 7.18
N PRO A 144 -11.02 -0.28 6.69
CA PRO A 144 -12.42 -0.12 6.33
C PRO A 144 -13.34 0.27 7.51
N VAL A 145 -13.00 -0.17 8.73
CA VAL A 145 -13.72 0.22 9.95
C VAL A 145 -13.38 1.67 10.33
N LYS A 146 -12.09 2.04 10.25
CA LYS A 146 -11.62 3.41 10.49
C LYS A 146 -12.32 4.43 9.57
N HIS A 147 -12.54 4.08 8.30
CA HIS A 147 -13.27 4.91 7.34
C HIS A 147 -14.81 4.80 7.46
N GLY A 148 -15.33 4.04 8.43
CA GLY A 148 -16.77 3.93 8.65
C GLY A 148 -17.54 3.16 7.58
N LEU A 149 -16.84 2.41 6.69
CA LEU A 149 -17.48 1.67 5.60
C LEU A 149 -18.19 0.41 6.09
N VAL A 150 -17.65 -0.21 7.15
CA VAL A 150 -18.20 -1.41 7.77
C VAL A 150 -17.99 -1.36 9.27
N ARG A 151 -18.82 -2.12 10.03
CA ARG A 151 -18.65 -2.25 11.51
C ARG A 151 -17.63 -3.32 11.90
N ALA A 152 -17.32 -4.25 11.00
CA ALA A 152 -16.35 -5.33 11.21
C ALA A 152 -15.51 -5.50 9.92
N ALA A 153 -14.21 -5.53 10.05
CA ALA A 153 -13.25 -5.49 8.94
C ALA A 153 -13.47 -6.61 7.91
N GLU A 154 -13.79 -7.82 8.38
CA GLU A 154 -14.07 -9.00 7.55
C GLU A 154 -15.34 -8.89 6.70
N LYS A 155 -16.16 -7.87 6.90
CA LYS A 155 -17.34 -7.59 6.08
C LYS A 155 -17.06 -6.71 4.87
N TYR A 156 -15.85 -6.17 4.75
CA TYR A 156 -15.45 -5.38 3.60
C TYR A 156 -14.79 -6.26 2.54
N ALA A 157 -15.44 -6.41 1.38
CA ALA A 157 -15.04 -7.38 0.35
C ALA A 157 -13.64 -7.09 -0.27
N TYR A 158 -13.22 -5.82 -0.29
CA TYR A 158 -11.97 -5.38 -0.91
C TYR A 158 -10.81 -5.22 0.09
N CYS A 159 -10.84 -6.04 1.15
CA CYS A 159 -9.82 -6.06 2.19
C CYS A 159 -9.45 -7.51 2.54
N SER A 160 -8.19 -7.73 2.88
CA SER A 160 -7.66 -9.03 3.28
C SER A 160 -8.11 -9.52 4.65
N ALA A 161 -8.88 -8.76 5.43
CA ALA A 161 -9.25 -9.11 6.80
C ALA A 161 -9.98 -10.46 6.91
N SER A 162 -10.92 -10.76 6.00
CA SER A 162 -11.63 -12.04 5.95
C SER A 162 -10.69 -13.20 5.62
N TRP A 163 -9.83 -13.03 4.63
CA TRP A 163 -8.80 -14.00 4.24
C TRP A 163 -7.83 -14.26 5.39
N PHE A 164 -7.30 -13.22 6.02
CA PHE A 164 -6.40 -13.32 7.17
C PHE A 164 -7.03 -14.11 8.31
N LYS A 165 -8.30 -13.82 8.65
CA LYS A 165 -9.05 -14.53 9.69
C LYS A 165 -9.23 -16.02 9.38
N ALA A 166 -9.44 -16.36 8.10
CA ALA A 166 -9.66 -17.73 7.66
C ALA A 166 -8.38 -18.57 7.56
N THR A 167 -7.24 -17.94 7.26
CA THR A 167 -5.98 -18.65 6.93
C THR A 167 -4.89 -18.55 7.99
N THR A 168 -5.03 -17.64 8.97
CA THR A 168 -3.99 -17.38 9.97
C THR A 168 -4.34 -18.02 11.31
N ASP A 169 -3.32 -18.52 11.99
CA ASP A 169 -3.44 -19.05 13.35
C ASP A 169 -4.03 -18.03 14.34
N GLN A 170 -4.88 -18.50 15.25
CA GLN A 170 -5.59 -17.67 16.22
C GLN A 170 -4.62 -16.90 17.15
N ALA A 171 -3.46 -17.49 17.50
CA ALA A 171 -2.46 -16.81 18.33
C ALA A 171 -1.87 -15.59 17.59
N ILE A 172 -1.60 -15.73 16.29
CA ILE A 172 -1.13 -14.63 15.45
C ILE A 172 -2.24 -13.58 15.27
N GLN A 173 -3.48 -13.98 15.04
CA GLN A 173 -4.62 -13.04 14.98
C GLN A 173 -4.72 -12.20 16.25
N LYS A 174 -4.66 -12.81 17.43
CA LYS A 174 -4.67 -12.12 18.73
C LYS A 174 -3.46 -11.21 18.88
N LYS A 175 -2.27 -11.67 18.47
CA LYS A 175 -1.05 -10.86 18.50
C LYS A 175 -1.22 -9.60 17.64
N VAL A 176 -1.67 -9.72 16.40
CA VAL A 176 -1.92 -8.58 15.51
C VAL A 176 -2.94 -7.62 16.12
N ALA A 177 -4.07 -8.12 16.61
CA ALA A 177 -5.13 -7.31 17.21
C ALA A 177 -4.68 -6.55 18.47
N SER A 178 -3.63 -7.00 19.17
CA SER A 178 -3.09 -6.32 20.36
C SER A 178 -2.31 -5.05 20.04
N PHE A 179 -1.90 -4.85 18.78
CA PHE A 179 -1.16 -3.66 18.36
C PHE A 179 -2.12 -2.51 18.02
N ARG A 180 -1.87 -1.35 18.60
CA ARG A 180 -2.66 -0.15 18.29
C ARG A 180 -2.36 0.34 16.88
N TYR A 181 -3.41 0.49 16.07
CA TYR A 181 -3.33 1.00 14.71
C TYR A 181 -3.68 2.49 14.58
N ASP A 182 -4.35 3.04 15.59
CA ASP A 182 -4.80 4.44 15.66
C ASP A 182 -3.68 5.46 15.87
N ARG A 183 -2.47 5.00 16.21
CA ARG A 183 -1.27 5.83 16.44
C ARG A 183 -0.19 5.68 15.37
N ILE A 184 -0.51 5.02 14.27
CA ILE A 184 0.45 4.80 13.20
C ILE A 184 0.47 6.07 12.32
N ALA A 185 1.64 6.72 12.22
CA ALA A 185 1.86 7.79 11.27
C ALA A 185 1.99 7.20 9.85
N ILE A 186 0.86 6.88 9.23
CA ILE A 186 0.74 6.66 7.80
C ILE A 186 0.05 7.91 7.26
N ILE A 187 0.49 8.38 6.10
CA ILE A 187 -0.22 9.46 5.38
C ILE A 187 -1.57 8.87 4.93
N ASP A 188 -2.61 9.14 5.68
CA ASP A 188 -3.94 8.50 5.57
C ASP A 188 -5.06 9.53 5.73
N ASP A 189 -4.77 10.77 5.45
CA ASP A 189 -5.77 11.86 5.42
C ASP A 189 -6.50 11.87 4.07
N PHE A 190 -7.16 10.73 3.76
CA PHE A 190 -7.85 10.51 2.49
C PHE A 190 -9.36 10.69 2.60
#